data_6588e00c2aa78c0d27783381da2efe25
#
_entry.id   6588e00c2aa78c0d27783381da2efe25
#
_cell.length_a   1.000
_cell.length_b   1.000
_cell.length_c   1.000
_cell.angle_alpha   90.00
_cell.angle_beta   90.00
_cell.angle_gamma   90.00
#
_symmetry.space_group_name_H-M   'P 1'
#
loop_
_entity.id
_entity.type
_entity.pdbx_description
1 polymer ?
#
loop_
_entity_poly.entity_id
_entity_poly.type
_entity_poly.pdbx_seq_one_letter_code
_entity_poly.pdbx_strand_id
1 'polypeptide(L)'
;KFPFMANSRAKAINEPEGFVKILAESKTDRVLGVHIIGPHAGEMIAEMSVAMEFGASSEDIARTCHAHPTFSEAIKEAALSVDKRQIHS
;
A
#
# COMPACT_ATOMS: atom_id res chain seq x y z
N LYS A 1 -0.32 -5.79 5.46
CA LYS A 1 0.47 -4.79 6.17
C LYS A 1 1.89 -4.77 5.64
N PHE A 2 2.38 -3.58 5.35
CA PHE A 2 3.74 -3.43 4.84
C PHE A 2 4.44 -2.28 5.57
N PRO A 3 5.57 -2.54 6.25
CA PRO A 3 6.28 -1.49 6.99
C PRO A 3 7.10 -0.61 6.05
N PHE A 4 7.13 0.70 6.32
CA PHE A 4 7.94 1.63 5.53
C PHE A 4 9.43 1.33 5.63
N MET A 5 9.87 0.67 6.67
CA MET A 5 11.26 0.23 6.79
C MET A 5 11.73 -0.57 5.57
N ALA A 6 10.82 -1.27 4.89
CA ALA A 6 11.13 -2.05 3.69
C ALA A 6 10.91 -1.26 2.39
N ASN A 7 10.46 0.00 2.45
CA ASN A 7 10.21 0.82 1.28
C ASN A 7 11.48 1.56 0.85
N SER A 8 11.83 1.45 -0.44
CA SER A 8 13.07 2.05 -0.96
C SER A 8 13.12 3.57 -0.80
N ARG A 9 12.02 4.28 -1.03
CA ARG A 9 12.00 5.73 -0.88
C ARG A 9 12.17 6.14 0.59
N ALA A 10 11.51 5.44 1.50
CA ALA A 10 11.64 5.71 2.93
C ALA A 10 13.08 5.53 3.40
N LYS A 11 13.75 4.47 2.91
CA LYS A 11 15.17 4.24 3.21
C LYS A 11 16.04 5.35 2.62
N ALA A 12 15.78 5.76 1.38
CA ALA A 12 16.60 6.76 0.68
C ALA A 12 16.59 8.12 1.38
N ILE A 13 15.47 8.53 1.96
CA ILE A 13 15.36 9.81 2.66
C ILE A 13 15.36 9.66 4.18
N ASN A 14 15.66 8.45 4.68
CA ASN A 14 15.77 8.16 6.11
C ASN A 14 14.48 8.46 6.88
N GLU A 15 13.33 8.07 6.33
CA GLU A 15 12.02 8.19 6.99
C GLU A 15 11.31 6.84 7.02
N PRO A 16 11.86 5.82 7.71
CA PRO A 16 11.35 4.44 7.65
C PRO A 16 10.20 4.14 8.62
N GLU A 17 9.64 5.13 9.28
CA GLU A 17 8.63 4.92 10.31
C GLU A 17 7.24 4.68 9.73
N GLY A 18 6.49 3.80 10.39
CA GLY A 18 5.10 3.55 10.06
C GLY A 18 4.88 2.35 9.15
N PHE A 19 3.66 2.25 8.64
CA PHE A 19 3.27 1.13 7.80
C PHE A 19 2.02 1.46 6.99
N VAL A 20 1.76 0.62 5.98
CA VAL A 20 0.49 0.59 5.25
C VAL A 20 -0.20 -0.73 5.56
N LYS A 21 -1.50 -0.68 5.86
CA LYS A 21 -2.32 -1.86 6.12
C LYS A 21 -3.55 -1.81 5.23
N ILE A 22 -3.80 -2.89 4.48
CA ILE A 22 -4.98 -3.03 3.63
C ILE A 22 -5.82 -4.19 4.14
N LEU A 23 -7.13 -3.94 4.26
CA LEU A 23 -8.11 -4.95 4.61
C LEU A 23 -8.97 -5.22 3.38
N ALA A 24 -9.02 -6.48 2.95
CA ALA A 24 -9.81 -6.88 1.80
C ALA A 24 -10.84 -7.94 2.21
N GLU A 25 -11.99 -7.94 1.53
CA GLU A 25 -13.03 -8.94 1.76
C GLU A 25 -12.52 -10.30 1.25
N SER A 26 -12.66 -11.35 2.07
CA SER A 26 -12.01 -12.63 1.80
C SER A 26 -12.51 -13.34 0.55
N LYS A 27 -13.77 -13.12 0.15
CA LYS A 27 -14.36 -13.80 -1.01
C LYS A 27 -14.21 -13.01 -2.31
N THR A 28 -14.37 -11.69 -2.24
CA THR A 28 -14.38 -10.84 -3.42
C THR A 28 -13.07 -10.11 -3.65
N ASP A 29 -12.21 -10.08 -2.65
CA ASP A 29 -10.96 -9.30 -2.63
C ASP A 29 -11.17 -7.79 -2.69
N ARG A 30 -12.41 -7.33 -2.56
CA ARG A 30 -12.70 -5.89 -2.54
C ARG A 30 -12.06 -5.23 -1.34
N VAL A 31 -11.41 -4.09 -1.55
CA VAL A 31 -10.79 -3.34 -0.47
C VAL A 31 -11.87 -2.75 0.44
N LEU A 32 -11.81 -3.09 1.72
CA LEU A 32 -12.75 -2.62 2.73
C LEU A 32 -12.21 -1.48 3.57
N GLY A 33 -10.89 -1.39 3.71
CA GLY A 33 -10.27 -0.33 4.48
C GLY A 33 -8.79 -0.25 4.24
N VAL A 34 -8.23 0.95 4.45
CA VAL A 34 -6.81 1.21 4.34
C VAL A 34 -6.39 2.08 5.50
N HIS A 35 -5.31 1.70 6.15
CA HIS A 35 -4.75 2.44 7.27
C HIS A 35 -3.29 2.72 6.97
N ILE A 36 -2.92 4.00 7.02
CA ILE A 36 -1.54 4.41 6.78
C ILE A 36 -1.06 5.22 7.97
N ILE A 37 0.07 4.83 8.53
CA ILE A 37 0.74 5.57 9.60
C ILE A 37 2.14 5.91 9.09
N GLY A 38 2.49 7.19 9.07
CA GLY A 38 3.81 7.62 8.62
C GLY A 38 3.80 9.08 8.17
N PRO A 39 4.99 9.64 7.90
CA PRO A 39 5.11 11.07 7.58
C PRO A 39 4.37 11.52 6.33
N HIS A 40 4.14 10.62 5.37
CA HIS A 40 3.52 10.97 4.09
C HIS A 40 2.14 10.34 3.90
N ALA A 41 1.48 9.95 5.00
CA ALA A 41 0.18 9.29 4.94
C ALA A 41 -0.86 10.13 4.22
N GLY A 42 -0.90 11.44 4.47
CA GLY A 42 -1.87 12.33 3.84
C GLY A 42 -1.73 12.40 2.32
N GLU A 43 -0.51 12.29 1.81
CA GLU A 43 -0.26 12.29 0.38
C GLU A 43 -0.67 10.96 -0.28
N MET A 44 -0.48 9.86 0.43
CA MET A 44 -0.75 8.53 -0.11
C MET A 44 -2.21 8.10 -0.07
N ILE A 45 -2.96 8.56 0.93
CA ILE A 45 -4.32 8.04 1.17
C ILE A 45 -5.27 8.35 0.03
N ALA A 46 -5.02 9.41 -0.74
CA ALA A 46 -5.86 9.80 -1.86
C ALA A 46 -5.95 8.71 -2.93
N GLU A 47 -4.84 8.03 -3.21
CA GLU A 47 -4.84 6.91 -4.16
C GLU A 47 -5.84 5.84 -3.73
N MET A 48 -5.85 5.51 -2.44
CA MET A 48 -6.73 4.47 -1.92
C MET A 48 -8.18 4.95 -1.81
N SER A 49 -8.40 6.23 -1.54
CA SER A 49 -9.74 6.79 -1.56
C SER A 49 -10.38 6.67 -2.93
N VAL A 50 -9.62 7.00 -3.99
CA VAL A 50 -10.09 6.86 -5.37
C VAL A 50 -10.34 5.38 -5.70
N ALA A 51 -9.40 4.51 -5.33
CA ALA A 51 -9.52 3.08 -5.60
C ALA A 51 -10.77 2.49 -4.96
N MET A 52 -11.03 2.83 -3.69
CA MET A 52 -12.20 2.33 -2.98
C MET A 52 -13.50 2.87 -3.56
N GLU A 53 -13.52 4.14 -4.00
CA GLU A 53 -14.69 4.74 -4.64
C GLU A 53 -15.11 3.96 -5.87
N PHE A 54 -14.16 3.46 -6.63
CA PHE A 54 -14.40 2.66 -7.83
C PHE A 54 -14.47 1.15 -7.56
N GLY A 55 -14.50 0.75 -6.30
CA GLY A 55 -14.69 -0.66 -5.93
C GLY A 55 -13.52 -1.56 -6.23
N ALA A 56 -12.29 -1.07 -6.15
CA ALA A 56 -11.10 -1.84 -6.46
C ALA A 56 -10.91 -3.03 -5.51
N SER A 57 -10.33 -4.09 -6.06
CA SER A 57 -9.83 -5.23 -5.28
C SER A 57 -8.37 -4.98 -4.88
N SER A 58 -7.86 -5.76 -3.92
CA SER A 58 -6.44 -5.68 -3.58
C SER A 58 -5.58 -6.10 -4.78
N GLU A 59 -6.05 -7.03 -5.60
CA GLU A 59 -5.36 -7.45 -6.81
C GLU A 59 -5.24 -6.32 -7.83
N ASP A 60 -6.28 -5.49 -7.98
CA ASP A 60 -6.22 -4.32 -8.87
C ASP A 60 -5.08 -3.38 -8.46
N ILE A 61 -4.93 -3.14 -7.16
CA ILE A 61 -3.89 -2.28 -6.64
C ILE A 61 -2.51 -2.92 -6.81
N ALA A 62 -2.41 -4.21 -6.52
CA ALA A 62 -1.17 -4.96 -6.65
C ALA A 62 -0.64 -4.96 -8.10
N ARG A 63 -1.55 -4.93 -9.08
CA ARG A 63 -1.19 -4.92 -10.50
C ARG A 63 -0.92 -3.53 -11.05
N THR A 64 -1.29 -2.49 -10.33
CA THR A 64 -1.07 -1.12 -10.79
C THR A 64 0.42 -0.79 -10.76
N CYS A 65 0.92 -0.16 -11.83
CA CYS A 65 2.30 0.29 -11.89
C CYS A 65 2.50 1.47 -10.95
N HIS A 66 3.50 1.38 -10.10
CA HIS A 66 3.90 2.46 -9.21
C HIS A 66 5.33 2.87 -9.52
N ALA A 67 5.61 4.15 -9.48
CA ALA A 67 6.95 4.66 -9.71
C ALA A 67 7.93 4.18 -8.62
N HIS A 68 9.16 3.93 -9.01
CA HIS A 68 10.22 3.52 -8.09
C HIS A 68 11.35 4.55 -8.13
N PRO A 69 11.88 5.03 -6.99
CA PRO A 69 11.46 4.72 -5.62
C PRO A 69 10.43 5.74 -5.12
N THR A 70 9.29 5.27 -4.60
CA THR A 70 8.27 6.15 -4.03
C THR A 70 7.71 5.55 -2.75
N PHE A 71 7.12 6.40 -1.90
CA PHE A 71 6.37 5.92 -0.74
C PHE A 71 5.14 5.12 -1.16
N SER A 72 4.52 5.50 -2.27
CA SER A 72 3.31 4.84 -2.77
C SER A 72 3.52 3.38 -3.12
N GLU A 73 4.76 2.96 -3.39
CA GLU A 73 5.06 1.53 -3.56
C GLU A 73 4.71 0.71 -2.32
N ALA A 74 4.68 1.34 -1.13
CA ALA A 74 4.28 0.65 0.09
C ALA A 74 2.80 0.21 0.01
N ILE A 75 1.96 0.97 -0.69
CA ILE A 75 0.56 0.60 -0.92
C ILE A 75 0.50 -0.65 -1.80
N LYS A 76 1.27 -0.67 -2.88
CA LYS A 76 1.34 -1.84 -3.77
C LYS A 76 1.82 -3.07 -3.00
N GLU A 77 2.87 -2.92 -2.21
CA GLU A 77 3.41 -4.03 -1.43
C GLU A 77 2.42 -4.51 -0.37
N ALA A 78 1.68 -3.59 0.26
CA ALA A 78 0.62 -3.98 1.19
C ALA A 78 -0.48 -4.77 0.50
N ALA A 79 -0.86 -4.37 -0.72
CA ALA A 79 -1.84 -5.09 -1.52
C ALA A 79 -1.33 -6.49 -1.88
N LEU A 80 -0.05 -6.60 -2.25
CA LEU A 80 0.58 -7.90 -2.49
C LEU A 80 0.59 -8.77 -1.24
N SER A 81 0.75 -8.17 -0.06
CA SER A 81 0.80 -8.93 1.20
C SER A 81 -0.55 -9.53 1.60
N VAL A 82 -1.65 -9.08 1.00
CA VAL A 82 -2.97 -9.67 1.27
C VAL A 82 -2.96 -11.17 0.96
N ASP A 83 -2.24 -11.58 -0.09
CA ASP A 83 -2.04 -13.00 -0.38
C ASP A 83 -0.56 -13.39 -0.31
N LYS A 84 0.23 -12.66 0.46
CA LYS A 84 1.63 -12.95 0.78
C LYS A 84 2.57 -12.90 -0.41
N ARG A 85 2.35 -11.96 -1.33
CA ARG A 85 3.19 -11.77 -2.52
C ARG A 85 4.11 -10.55 -2.46
N GLN A 86 4.24 -9.91 -1.30
CA GLN A 86 5.10 -8.73 -1.20
C GLN A 86 6.55 -9.05 -1.57
N ILE A 87 7.21 -8.08 -2.20
CA ILE A 87 8.55 -8.27 -2.78
C ILE A 87 9.67 -7.95 -1.77
N HIS A 88 9.48 -6.89 -0.97
CA HIS A 88 10.55 -6.32 -0.16
C HIS A 88 10.45 -6.58 1.34
N SER A 89 9.52 -7.35 1.80
CA SER A 89 9.38 -7.59 3.23
C SER A 89 9.40 -9.08 3.63
#